data_f25caa7eafa3d12d36124d4ce9a8706e
#
_entry.id   f25caa7eafa3d12d36124d4ce9a8706e
#
_cell.length_a   1.000
_cell.length_b   1.000
_cell.length_c   1.000
_cell.angle_alpha   90.00
_cell.angle_beta   90.00
_cell.angle_gamma   90.00
#
_symmetry.space_group_name_H-M   'P 1'
#
loop_
_entity.id
_entity.type
_entity.pdbx_description
1 polymer ?
#
loop_
_entity_poly.entity_id
_entity_poly.type
_entity_poly.pdbx_seq_one_letter_code
_entity_poly.pdbx_strand_id
1 'polypeptide(L)'
;MTPGDLLYTKEHEWLRIDGEVGTVGITDHAQKELGEVVYVELPAVGATFDSGGRFGSVESVKAVSELFLPVSGEVVEVNQDLGAAPEKINEDPYGSGWMLRIRLLDRNDVADLMPAEEYDEYTKDDTKEDAKEDAKEDNA
;
A
#
# COMPACT_ATOMS: atom_id res chain seq x y z
N MET A 1 2.93 2.50 14.39
CA MET A 1 3.60 1.19 14.54
C MET A 1 3.28 0.28 13.36
N THR A 2 4.28 -0.40 12.86
CA THR A 2 4.14 -1.29 11.71
C THR A 2 3.62 -2.66 12.15
N PRO A 3 2.44 -3.09 11.67
CA PRO A 3 1.92 -4.40 12.08
C PRO A 3 2.87 -5.55 11.72
N GLY A 4 3.09 -6.44 12.68
CA GLY A 4 4.05 -7.54 12.55
C GLY A 4 3.53 -8.75 11.80
N ASP A 5 2.24 -8.80 11.51
CA ASP A 5 1.60 -9.92 10.82
C ASP A 5 1.40 -9.67 9.33
N LEU A 6 1.95 -8.56 8.80
CA LEU A 6 1.83 -8.19 7.39
C LEU A 6 3.16 -8.29 6.68
N LEU A 7 3.09 -8.30 5.35
CA LEU A 7 4.26 -8.19 4.48
C LEU A 7 4.17 -6.88 3.70
N TYR A 8 5.31 -6.35 3.28
CA TYR A 8 5.41 -4.99 2.75
C TYR A 8 6.22 -4.94 1.46
N THR A 9 5.89 -3.97 0.60
CA THR A 9 6.66 -3.69 -0.61
C THR A 9 7.45 -2.40 -0.45
N LYS A 10 8.40 -2.18 -1.33
CA LYS A 10 9.16 -0.93 -1.39
C LYS A 10 8.31 0.24 -1.86
N GLU A 11 7.16 -0.05 -2.47
CA GLU A 11 6.20 0.98 -2.91
C GLU A 11 5.19 1.31 -1.81
N HIS A 12 5.38 0.76 -0.60
CA HIS A 12 4.56 1.06 0.58
C HIS A 12 3.15 0.49 0.51
N GLU A 13 3.00 -0.69 -0.10
CA GLU A 13 1.77 -1.48 0.01
C GLU A 13 1.99 -2.59 1.02
N TRP A 14 0.92 -2.99 1.70
CA TRP A 14 0.97 -4.13 2.61
C TRP A 14 0.09 -5.27 2.11
N LEU A 15 0.44 -6.48 2.54
CA LEU A 15 -0.28 -7.70 2.20
C LEU A 15 -0.53 -8.51 3.46
N ARG A 16 -1.80 -8.86 3.69
CA ARG A 16 -2.18 -9.78 4.77
C ARG A 16 -2.66 -11.07 4.12
N ILE A 17 -1.96 -12.17 4.41
CA ILE A 17 -2.28 -13.47 3.83
C ILE A 17 -3.15 -14.26 4.79
N ASP A 18 -4.29 -14.77 4.27
CA ASP A 18 -5.19 -15.64 5.00
C ASP A 18 -5.57 -16.79 4.05
N GLY A 19 -4.88 -17.93 4.21
CA GLY A 19 -5.05 -19.05 3.30
C GLY A 19 -4.60 -18.71 1.89
N GLU A 20 -5.50 -18.78 0.93
CA GLU A 20 -5.21 -18.47 -0.47
C GLU A 20 -5.55 -17.03 -0.85
N VAL A 21 -6.09 -16.26 0.10
CA VAL A 21 -6.53 -14.90 -0.13
C VAL A 21 -5.60 -13.93 0.56
N GLY A 22 -5.24 -12.84 -0.14
CA GLY A 22 -4.47 -11.75 0.42
C GLY A 22 -5.28 -10.47 0.42
N THR A 23 -5.20 -9.71 1.51
CA THR A 23 -5.79 -8.37 1.60
C THR A 23 -4.69 -7.35 1.38
N VAL A 24 -4.94 -6.35 0.57
CA VAL A 24 -3.94 -5.35 0.15
C VAL A 24 -4.41 -3.95 0.51
N GLY A 25 -3.47 -3.14 0.95
CA GLY A 25 -3.70 -1.71 1.19
C GLY A 25 -2.37 -0.97 1.18
N ILE A 26 -2.39 0.29 1.56
CA ILE A 26 -1.15 1.07 1.69
C ILE A 26 -0.83 1.29 3.17
N THR A 27 0.46 1.49 3.44
CA THR A 27 0.96 1.60 4.82
C THR A 27 0.64 2.97 5.42
N ASP A 28 0.79 3.07 6.74
CA ASP A 28 0.68 4.34 7.43
C ASP A 28 1.72 5.35 6.91
N HIS A 29 2.93 4.88 6.61
CA HIS A 29 3.97 5.71 6.00
C HIS A 29 3.49 6.32 4.68
N ALA A 30 2.87 5.51 3.82
CA ALA A 30 2.37 5.97 2.53
C ALA A 30 1.26 7.01 2.69
N GLN A 31 0.31 6.78 3.59
CA GLN A 31 -0.79 7.73 3.75
C GLN A 31 -0.31 9.06 4.34
N LYS A 32 0.73 9.03 5.19
CA LYS A 32 1.30 10.26 5.72
C LYS A 32 1.97 11.08 4.62
N GLU A 33 2.68 10.42 3.71
CA GLU A 33 3.31 11.11 2.60
C GLU A 33 2.30 11.69 1.62
N LEU A 34 1.18 10.96 1.39
CA LEU A 34 0.13 11.42 0.48
C LEU A 34 -0.67 12.60 1.06
N GLY A 35 -0.93 12.58 2.36
CA GLY A 35 -1.86 13.51 2.98
C GLY A 35 -3.29 13.05 2.77
N GLU A 36 -4.23 13.98 2.83
CA GLU A 36 -5.66 13.66 2.80
C GLU A 36 -6.07 13.02 1.47
N VAL A 37 -6.55 11.79 1.53
CA VAL A 37 -6.99 11.04 0.35
C VAL A 37 -8.40 11.48 -0.02
N VAL A 38 -8.61 11.82 -1.29
CA VAL A 38 -9.89 12.31 -1.80
C VAL A 38 -10.53 11.39 -2.84
N TYR A 39 -9.74 10.49 -3.44
CA TYR A 39 -10.27 9.57 -4.45
C TYR A 39 -9.39 8.34 -4.56
N VAL A 40 -10.02 7.18 -4.79
CA VAL A 40 -9.31 5.92 -4.99
C VAL A 40 -9.89 5.24 -6.23
N GLU A 41 -9.00 4.84 -7.15
CA GLU A 41 -9.38 4.05 -8.32
C GLU A 41 -9.00 2.61 -8.05
N LEU A 42 -9.98 1.70 -8.09
CA LEU A 42 -9.77 0.28 -7.85
C LEU A 42 -10.22 -0.54 -9.05
N PRO A 43 -9.64 -1.74 -9.24
CA PRO A 43 -10.00 -2.58 -10.38
C PRO A 43 -11.34 -3.28 -10.17
N ALA A 44 -11.82 -3.92 -11.23
CA ALA A 44 -13.02 -4.73 -11.15
C ALA A 44 -12.71 -6.11 -10.56
N VAL A 45 -13.68 -6.68 -9.86
CA VAL A 45 -13.59 -8.07 -9.42
C VAL A 45 -13.43 -8.97 -10.64
N GLY A 46 -12.52 -9.93 -10.56
CA GLY A 46 -12.19 -10.81 -11.66
C GLY A 46 -10.97 -10.39 -12.46
N ALA A 47 -10.49 -9.16 -12.29
CA ALA A 47 -9.27 -8.70 -12.96
C ALA A 47 -8.06 -9.44 -12.40
N THR A 48 -7.07 -9.72 -13.25
CA THR A 48 -5.84 -10.40 -12.84
C THR A 48 -4.64 -9.49 -13.11
N PHE A 49 -3.63 -9.60 -12.25
CA PHE A 49 -2.42 -8.82 -12.35
C PHE A 49 -1.22 -9.66 -12.01
N ASP A 50 -0.09 -9.35 -12.64
CA ASP A 50 1.20 -9.92 -12.25
C ASP A 50 1.74 -9.16 -11.05
N SER A 51 2.70 -9.77 -10.34
CA SER A 51 3.43 -9.10 -9.27
C SER A 51 4.04 -7.80 -9.79
N GLY A 52 3.80 -6.71 -9.10
CA GLY A 52 4.27 -5.39 -9.51
C GLY A 52 3.42 -4.71 -10.56
N GLY A 53 2.31 -5.34 -10.99
CA GLY A 53 1.40 -4.73 -11.96
C GLY A 53 0.57 -3.61 -11.33
N ARG A 54 0.30 -2.56 -12.08
CA ARG A 54 -0.51 -1.44 -11.61
C ARG A 54 -1.98 -1.87 -11.53
N PHE A 55 -2.56 -1.80 -10.33
CA PHE A 55 -3.97 -2.16 -10.17
C PHE A 55 -4.90 -0.97 -9.99
N GLY A 56 -4.37 0.19 -9.67
CA GLY A 56 -5.20 1.36 -9.44
C GLY A 56 -4.39 2.56 -9.06
N SER A 57 -5.04 3.54 -8.47
CA SER A 57 -4.37 4.75 -8.01
C SER A 57 -5.09 5.35 -6.80
N VAL A 58 -4.38 6.19 -6.08
CA VAL A 58 -4.93 6.95 -4.96
C VAL A 58 -4.60 8.43 -5.19
N GLU A 59 -5.61 9.26 -5.05
CA GLU A 59 -5.47 10.70 -5.24
C GLU A 59 -5.65 11.41 -3.91
N SER A 60 -4.72 12.28 -3.56
CA SER A 60 -4.81 13.12 -2.38
C SER A 60 -4.95 14.57 -2.81
N VAL A 61 -5.13 15.46 -1.82
CA VAL A 61 -5.24 16.90 -2.10
C VAL A 61 -3.98 17.47 -2.76
N LYS A 62 -2.86 16.78 -2.66
CA LYS A 62 -1.57 17.29 -3.18
C LYS A 62 -0.92 16.41 -4.23
N ALA A 63 -1.34 15.17 -4.43
CA ALA A 63 -0.64 14.24 -5.31
C ALA A 63 -1.52 13.11 -5.80
N VAL A 64 -1.07 12.45 -6.87
CA VAL A 64 -1.66 11.19 -7.35
C VAL A 64 -0.56 10.13 -7.30
N SER A 65 -0.86 8.97 -6.73
CA SER A 65 0.09 7.87 -6.63
C SER A 65 -0.50 6.62 -7.25
N GLU A 66 0.28 5.93 -8.07
CA GLU A 66 -0.14 4.65 -8.63
C GLU A 66 0.07 3.54 -7.62
N LEU A 67 -0.79 2.52 -7.70
CA LEU A 67 -0.77 1.38 -6.79
C LEU A 67 -0.40 0.12 -7.55
N PHE A 68 0.51 -0.66 -6.96
CA PHE A 68 1.04 -1.87 -7.59
C PHE A 68 0.74 -3.08 -6.72
N LEU A 69 0.42 -4.20 -7.37
CA LEU A 69 0.06 -5.40 -6.63
C LEU A 69 1.32 -6.06 -6.06
N PRO A 70 1.35 -6.39 -4.76
CA PRO A 70 2.54 -6.98 -4.14
C PRO A 70 2.90 -8.36 -4.70
N VAL A 71 1.89 -9.12 -5.09
CA VAL A 71 2.05 -10.48 -5.62
C VAL A 71 1.05 -10.68 -6.76
N SER A 72 1.29 -11.68 -7.62
CA SER A 72 0.33 -12.02 -8.67
C SER A 72 -0.99 -12.45 -8.05
N GLY A 73 -2.09 -11.94 -8.55
CA GLY A 73 -3.39 -12.25 -7.98
C GLY A 73 -4.56 -11.94 -8.89
N GLU A 74 -5.69 -12.56 -8.53
CA GLU A 74 -6.98 -12.28 -9.15
C GLU A 74 -7.85 -11.56 -8.13
N VAL A 75 -8.41 -10.42 -8.49
CA VAL A 75 -9.24 -9.62 -7.59
C VAL A 75 -10.54 -10.35 -7.30
N VAL A 76 -10.77 -10.66 -6.02
CA VAL A 76 -11.99 -11.35 -5.59
C VAL A 76 -12.93 -10.42 -4.83
N GLU A 77 -12.41 -9.31 -4.29
CA GLU A 77 -13.23 -8.33 -3.57
C GLU A 77 -12.55 -6.97 -3.60
N VAL A 78 -13.32 -5.90 -3.66
CA VAL A 78 -12.82 -4.53 -3.51
C VAL A 78 -13.59 -3.85 -2.38
N ASN A 79 -12.92 -2.91 -1.70
CA ASN A 79 -13.54 -2.18 -0.60
C ASN A 79 -14.38 -1.03 -1.15
N GLN A 80 -15.65 -1.26 -1.34
CA GLN A 80 -16.56 -0.28 -1.93
C GLN A 80 -16.78 0.94 -1.03
N ASP A 81 -16.52 0.81 0.26
CA ASP A 81 -16.66 1.93 1.19
C ASP A 81 -15.71 3.07 0.85
N LEU A 82 -14.59 2.78 0.20
CA LEU A 82 -13.63 3.81 -0.17
C LEU A 82 -14.16 4.77 -1.23
N GLY A 83 -15.16 4.36 -1.99
CA GLY A 83 -15.80 5.26 -2.95
C GLY A 83 -16.53 6.40 -2.28
N ALA A 84 -17.19 6.12 -1.16
CA ALA A 84 -17.92 7.12 -0.39
C ALA A 84 -17.07 7.79 0.70
N ALA A 85 -16.05 7.07 1.20
CA ALA A 85 -15.25 7.52 2.33
C ALA A 85 -13.77 7.19 2.11
N PRO A 86 -13.12 7.84 1.14
CA PRO A 86 -11.69 7.57 0.86
C PRO A 86 -10.77 7.92 2.03
N GLU A 87 -11.20 8.80 2.93
CA GLU A 87 -10.44 9.17 4.11
C GLU A 87 -10.22 8.02 5.09
N LYS A 88 -10.90 6.90 4.91
CA LYS A 88 -10.62 5.71 5.72
C LYS A 88 -9.19 5.22 5.54
N ILE A 89 -8.59 5.49 4.40
CA ILE A 89 -7.19 5.16 4.15
C ILE A 89 -6.27 5.92 5.11
N ASN A 90 -6.60 7.18 5.37
CA ASN A 90 -5.83 8.00 6.32
C ASN A 90 -6.10 7.60 7.77
N GLU A 91 -7.36 7.28 8.07
CA GLU A 91 -7.78 7.02 9.45
C GLU A 91 -7.38 5.65 9.94
N ASP A 92 -7.45 4.65 9.06
CA ASP A 92 -7.21 3.26 9.45
C ASP A 92 -6.64 2.46 8.27
N PRO A 93 -5.39 2.75 7.88
CA PRO A 93 -4.82 2.14 6.67
C PRO A 93 -4.69 0.61 6.74
N TYR A 94 -4.56 0.05 7.92
CA TYR A 94 -4.41 -1.40 8.11
C TYR A 94 -5.73 -2.11 8.42
N GLY A 95 -6.80 -1.37 8.62
CA GLY A 95 -8.12 -1.91 8.94
C GLY A 95 -9.14 -1.49 7.91
N SER A 96 -10.04 -0.58 8.27
CA SER A 96 -11.14 -0.19 7.39
C SER A 96 -10.70 0.46 6.09
N GLY A 97 -9.44 0.88 5.99
CA GLY A 97 -8.85 1.44 4.77
C GLY A 97 -8.28 0.41 3.81
N TRP A 98 -8.53 -0.88 4.02
CA TRP A 98 -8.08 -1.90 3.07
C TRP A 98 -8.65 -1.62 1.68
N MET A 99 -7.90 -2.00 0.63
CA MET A 99 -8.28 -1.66 -0.73
C MET A 99 -8.94 -2.80 -1.48
N LEU A 100 -8.27 -3.95 -1.53
CA LEU A 100 -8.84 -5.08 -2.26
C LEU A 100 -8.34 -6.40 -1.67
N ARG A 101 -9.02 -7.49 -2.06
CA ARG A 101 -8.60 -8.84 -1.73
C ARG A 101 -8.36 -9.59 -3.03
N ILE A 102 -7.32 -10.40 -3.02
CA ILE A 102 -6.90 -11.15 -4.19
C ILE A 102 -6.78 -12.63 -3.84
N ARG A 103 -7.01 -13.49 -4.83
CA ARG A 103 -6.64 -14.88 -4.74
C ARG A 103 -5.21 -14.99 -5.23
N LEU A 104 -4.34 -15.54 -4.42
CA LEU A 104 -2.90 -15.63 -4.74
C LEU A 104 -2.71 -16.61 -5.90
N LEU A 105 -1.98 -16.19 -6.93
CA LEU A 105 -1.70 -17.01 -8.10
C LEU A 105 -0.33 -17.68 -8.05
N ASP A 106 0.64 -17.04 -7.40
CA ASP A 106 1.99 -17.59 -7.24
C ASP A 106 2.53 -17.23 -5.87
N ARG A 107 2.60 -18.22 -4.99
CA ARG A 107 3.07 -17.99 -3.62
C ARG A 107 4.56 -17.68 -3.56
N ASN A 108 5.31 -17.99 -4.62
CA ASN A 108 6.73 -17.65 -4.65
C ASN A 108 6.96 -16.13 -4.66
N ASP A 109 5.98 -15.35 -5.11
CA ASP A 109 6.08 -13.89 -5.11
C ASP A 109 6.26 -13.33 -3.70
N VAL A 110 5.78 -14.05 -2.68
CA VAL A 110 5.86 -13.63 -1.28
C VAL A 110 7.32 -13.48 -0.83
N ALA A 111 8.23 -14.24 -1.42
CA ALA A 111 9.64 -14.20 -1.03
C ALA A 111 10.30 -12.84 -1.28
N ASP A 112 9.74 -12.03 -2.18
CA ASP A 112 10.28 -10.71 -2.51
C ASP A 112 9.77 -9.62 -1.56
N LEU A 113 8.84 -9.94 -0.67
CA LEU A 113 8.24 -8.97 0.24
C LEU A 113 9.03 -8.86 1.54
N MET A 114 8.89 -7.72 2.19
CA MET A 114 9.62 -7.44 3.43
C MET A 114 8.72 -7.73 4.65
N PRO A 115 9.26 -8.39 5.69
CA PRO A 115 8.57 -8.43 6.98
C PRO A 115 8.63 -7.04 7.64
N ALA A 116 7.87 -6.85 8.71
CA ALA A 116 7.75 -5.55 9.37
C ALA A 116 9.10 -4.95 9.77
N GLU A 117 10.00 -5.77 10.33
CA GLU A 117 11.30 -5.27 10.77
C GLU A 117 12.12 -4.72 9.61
N GLU A 118 12.13 -5.42 8.50
CA GLU A 118 12.86 -4.98 7.31
C GLU A 118 12.24 -3.72 6.73
N TYR A 119 10.92 -3.66 6.71
CA TYR A 119 10.20 -2.49 6.21
C TYR A 119 10.47 -1.27 7.09
N ASP A 120 10.51 -1.45 8.41
CA ASP A 120 10.80 -0.35 9.33
C ASP A 120 12.22 0.20 9.09
N GLU A 121 13.19 -0.67 8.84
CA GLU A 121 14.54 -0.23 8.49
C GLU A 121 14.57 0.52 7.16
N TYR A 122 13.82 0.02 6.20
CA TYR A 122 13.73 0.66 4.88
C TYR A 122 13.14 2.07 4.97
N THR A 123 12.05 2.23 5.71
CA THR A 123 11.40 3.54 5.86
C THR A 123 12.16 4.48 6.78
N LYS A 124 12.91 3.93 7.72
CA LYS A 124 13.76 4.73 8.59
C LYS A 124 14.86 5.43 7.79
N ASP A 125 15.49 4.72 6.86
CA ASP A 125 16.50 5.30 5.98
C ASP A 125 15.89 6.37 5.07
N ASP A 126 14.72 6.10 4.54
CA ASP A 126 13.96 7.04 3.70
C ASP A 126 13.64 8.31 4.48
N THR A 127 13.19 8.17 5.72
CA THR A 127 12.90 9.30 6.61
C THR A 127 14.16 10.13 6.87
N LYS A 128 15.31 9.47 7.07
CA LYS A 128 16.57 10.16 7.29
C LYS A 128 16.99 10.94 6.03
N GLU A 129 16.81 10.40 4.87
CA GLU A 129 17.11 11.08 3.62
C GLU A 129 16.23 12.31 3.46
N ASP A 130 14.95 12.22 3.76
CA ASP A 130 14.02 13.33 3.72
C ASP A 130 14.47 14.43 4.69
N ALA A 131 14.89 14.06 5.88
CA ALA A 131 15.40 15.02 6.87
C ALA A 131 16.66 15.73 6.37
N LYS A 132 17.55 15.02 5.70
CA LYS A 132 18.76 15.61 5.13
C LYS A 132 18.43 16.58 4.00
N GLU A 133 17.47 16.26 3.18
CA GLU A 133 17.03 17.14 2.10
C GLU A 133 16.44 18.43 2.66
N ASP A 134 15.62 18.32 3.69
CA ASP A 134 15.06 19.48 4.38
C ASP A 134 16.18 20.36 4.94
N ALA A 135 17.20 19.77 5.52
CA ALA A 135 18.34 20.51 6.06
C ALA A 135 19.10 21.23 4.95
N LYS A 136 19.24 20.62 3.78
CA LYS A 136 19.89 21.26 2.64
C LYS A 136 19.08 22.45 2.14
N GLU A 137 17.78 22.33 2.09
CA GLU A 137 16.90 23.41 1.68
C GLU A 137 17.01 24.58 2.65
N ASP A 138 17.06 24.30 3.93
CA ASP A 138 17.23 25.32 4.95
C ASP A 138 18.53 26.08 4.79
N ASN A 139 19.57 25.43 4.28
CA ASN A 139 20.87 26.02 4.08
C ASN A 139 21.02 26.76 2.75
N ALA A 140 20.09 26.55 1.87
CA ALA A 140 20.12 27.18 0.57
C ALA A 140 19.56 28.59 0.63
#